data_3ea3dbd3328a987ed60cdc9902a3a407
#
_entry.id   3ea3dbd3328a987ed60cdc9902a3a407
#
_cell.length_a   1.000
_cell.length_b   1.000
_cell.length_c   1.000
_cell.angle_alpha   90.00
_cell.angle_beta   90.00
_cell.angle_gamma   90.00
#
_symmetry.space_group_name_H-M   'P 1'
#
loop_
_entity.id
_entity.type
_entity.pdbx_description
1 polymer ?
#
loop_
_entity_poly.entity_id
_entity_poly.type
_entity_poly.pdbx_seq_one_letter_code
_entity_poly.pdbx_strand_id
1 'polypeptide(L)'
;MKPLQDVRIIALEQYGAGPFGSVHLADLGADVIKIEDPNAGGDVGRYVPPYNQGEDSLFFETFNRNKRSLSLDVSNPAGRAVFEDLVRNADAVYSNLRGDVPAKIGITYNDLKHINPAIVCCSLTGFGMTGPRAKEPGYDYILQGMAGWMSITGDPDGPPTKSGLSLVDFSGGFVAALSLLAGLHAARRDGIGGDCDVSLYDTAMSLLTYPATWHLNAGYEPTRTKNSAHPSLVPFQAFEASDGWLVVGCAKEKFWERLVVAIGRPELADDDRFTDFTQRGRNRDQLLEILEKVFATNTVAHWLSLLTPAGVPSGPINDVAQAVTEPHTIARDLIVETEHPVYQTVRQLASPVRFGDQRPEYRRAPSRNEHFDEIVGGDLGYDAERIAQLLAEGAFGPAKTESA
;
A
#
# COMPACT_ATOMS: atom_id res chain seq x y z
N MET A 1 22.19 9.40 1.22
CA MET A 1 21.41 10.50 0.60
C MET A 1 19.94 10.20 0.79
N LYS A 2 19.17 11.12 1.33
CA LYS A 2 17.71 10.99 1.45
C LYS A 2 17.07 11.68 0.25
N PRO A 3 16.48 10.95 -0.71
CA PRO A 3 16.04 11.52 -2.01
C PRO A 3 15.03 12.67 -1.88
N LEU A 4 14.23 12.67 -0.80
CA LEU A 4 13.17 13.66 -0.56
C LEU A 4 13.45 14.54 0.68
N GLN A 5 14.71 14.70 1.10
CA GLN A 5 15.08 15.48 2.29
C GLN A 5 14.69 16.96 2.22
N ASP A 6 14.42 17.46 1.00
CA ASP A 6 14.01 18.83 0.69
C ASP A 6 12.51 18.95 0.40
N VAL A 7 11.73 17.91 0.70
CA VAL A 7 10.26 17.86 0.47
C VAL A 7 9.54 17.88 1.80
N ARG A 8 8.63 18.84 1.99
CA ARG A 8 7.72 18.92 3.14
C ARG A 8 6.28 18.65 2.70
N ILE A 9 5.62 17.74 3.40
CA ILE A 9 4.25 17.28 3.10
C ILE A 9 3.38 17.49 4.34
N ILE A 10 2.27 18.19 4.20
CA ILE A 10 1.24 18.30 5.24
C ILE A 10 0.19 17.23 4.97
N ALA A 11 0.08 16.25 5.87
CA ALA A 11 -0.75 15.06 5.64
C ALA A 11 -1.99 15.06 6.55
N LEU A 12 -3.18 15.24 5.94
CA LEU A 12 -4.48 15.08 6.59
C LEU A 12 -5.03 13.68 6.26
N GLU A 13 -4.50 12.68 6.90
CA GLU A 13 -4.72 11.29 6.58
C GLU A 13 -5.02 10.44 7.80
N GLN A 14 -5.71 9.30 7.57
CA GLN A 14 -6.02 8.38 8.67
C GLN A 14 -6.14 6.93 8.18
N TYR A 15 -6.11 6.00 9.11
CA TYR A 15 -6.28 4.56 8.92
C TYR A 15 -5.14 3.92 8.10
N GLY A 16 -5.43 3.36 6.90
CA GLY A 16 -4.51 2.52 6.12
C GLY A 16 -4.00 3.15 4.82
N ALA A 17 -4.87 3.40 3.85
CA ALA A 17 -4.50 3.72 2.47
C ALA A 17 -3.60 4.96 2.32
N GLY A 18 -4.02 6.10 2.89
CA GLY A 18 -3.24 7.34 2.86
C GLY A 18 -1.93 7.20 3.62
N PRO A 19 -1.98 6.81 4.91
CA PRO A 19 -0.76 6.60 5.71
C PRO A 19 0.23 5.61 5.10
N PHE A 20 -0.23 4.57 4.38
CA PHE A 20 0.64 3.66 3.64
C PHE A 20 1.38 4.36 2.50
N GLY A 21 0.72 5.25 1.75
CA GLY A 21 1.38 6.02 0.69
C GLY A 21 2.45 6.97 1.24
N SER A 22 2.08 7.76 2.25
CA SER A 22 2.96 8.79 2.82
C SER A 22 4.11 8.22 3.64
N VAL A 23 4.00 7.00 4.24
CA VAL A 23 5.12 6.37 4.95
C VAL A 23 6.30 6.08 4.01
N HIS A 24 6.06 5.74 2.75
CA HIS A 24 7.13 5.52 1.79
C HIS A 24 7.84 6.81 1.40
N LEU A 25 7.11 7.93 1.38
CA LEU A 25 7.71 9.26 1.16
C LEU A 25 8.54 9.68 2.37
N ALA A 26 8.06 9.43 3.59
CA ALA A 26 8.80 9.65 4.83
C ALA A 26 10.06 8.78 4.91
N ASP A 27 9.99 7.50 4.53
CA ASP A 27 11.14 6.60 4.47
C ASP A 27 12.19 7.06 3.43
N LEU A 28 11.77 7.73 2.37
CA LEU A 28 12.67 8.38 1.40
C LEU A 28 13.21 9.73 1.88
N GLY A 29 12.81 10.17 3.06
CA GLY A 29 13.36 11.35 3.73
C GLY A 29 12.51 12.60 3.67
N ALA A 30 11.29 12.54 3.11
CA ALA A 30 10.36 13.68 3.16
C ALA A 30 10.00 14.01 4.63
N ASP A 31 9.86 15.29 4.92
CA ASP A 31 9.32 15.79 6.17
C ASP A 31 7.79 15.74 6.12
N VAL A 32 7.22 14.63 6.61
CA VAL A 32 5.78 14.43 6.61
C VAL A 32 5.21 14.86 7.96
N ILE A 33 4.49 15.97 7.97
CA ILE A 33 3.75 16.48 9.14
C ILE A 33 2.32 15.96 9.07
N LYS A 34 2.02 14.98 9.91
CA LYS A 34 0.67 14.41 10.06
C LYS A 34 -0.17 15.33 10.94
N ILE A 35 -1.23 15.87 10.33
CA ILE A 35 -2.25 16.65 11.06
C ILE A 35 -3.31 15.70 11.58
N GLU A 36 -3.53 15.75 12.89
CA GLU A 36 -4.52 14.92 13.57
C GLU A 36 -5.60 15.80 14.20
N ASP A 37 -6.88 15.52 13.89
CA ASP A 37 -8.01 16.26 14.46
C ASP A 37 -8.12 15.97 15.96
N PRO A 38 -7.91 16.96 16.82
CA PRO A 38 -7.99 16.79 18.27
C PRO A 38 -9.41 16.45 18.76
N ASN A 39 -10.46 16.87 18.02
CA ASN A 39 -11.85 16.61 18.38
C ASN A 39 -12.27 15.17 18.09
N ALA A 40 -11.61 14.52 17.13
CA ALA A 40 -11.82 13.11 16.82
C ALA A 40 -10.89 12.15 17.60
N GLY A 41 -10.03 12.67 18.46
CA GLY A 41 -9.02 11.87 19.16
C GLY A 41 -7.81 11.50 18.30
N GLY A 42 -7.61 12.16 17.18
CA GLY A 42 -6.55 11.90 16.21
C GLY A 42 -6.91 10.87 15.15
N ASP A 43 -5.88 10.18 14.65
CA ASP A 43 -6.06 9.12 13.66
C ASP A 43 -6.74 7.89 14.27
N VAL A 44 -7.84 7.43 13.66
CA VAL A 44 -8.54 6.21 14.09
C VAL A 44 -7.64 4.96 14.07
N GLY A 45 -6.56 4.96 13.29
CA GLY A 45 -5.55 3.91 13.27
C GLY A 45 -4.91 3.64 14.64
N ARG A 46 -4.86 4.66 15.52
CA ARG A 46 -4.33 4.53 16.89
C ARG A 46 -5.12 3.56 17.76
N TYR A 47 -6.38 3.31 17.42
CA TYR A 47 -7.32 2.52 18.23
C TYR A 47 -7.68 1.17 17.60
N VAL A 48 -7.05 0.79 16.49
CA VAL A 48 -7.35 -0.48 15.79
C VAL A 48 -6.87 -1.68 16.61
N PRO A 49 -7.79 -2.57 17.04
CA PRO A 49 -7.44 -3.79 17.75
C PRO A 49 -6.79 -4.83 16.82
N PRO A 50 -6.20 -5.94 17.33
CA PRO A 50 -6.21 -6.37 18.73
C PRO A 50 -4.99 -5.88 19.54
N TYR A 51 -4.00 -5.28 18.91
CA TYR A 51 -2.74 -4.89 19.54
C TYR A 51 -2.68 -3.37 19.71
N ASN A 52 -3.48 -2.85 20.64
CA ASN A 52 -3.50 -1.44 20.99
C ASN A 52 -3.40 -1.25 22.51
N GLN A 53 -2.72 -0.18 22.92
CA GLN A 53 -2.54 0.24 24.33
C GLN A 53 -2.68 1.77 24.40
N GLY A 54 -3.77 2.23 25.01
CA GLY A 54 -4.08 3.68 25.06
C GLY A 54 -4.29 4.26 23.65
N GLU A 55 -3.48 5.24 23.29
CA GLU A 55 -3.49 5.88 21.96
C GLU A 55 -2.43 5.28 21.00
N ASP A 56 -1.83 4.14 21.32
CA ASP A 56 -0.85 3.47 20.49
C ASP A 56 -1.38 2.11 20.01
N SER A 57 -1.15 1.78 18.75
CA SER A 57 -1.45 0.47 18.19
C SER A 57 -0.36 0.01 17.22
N LEU A 58 -0.13 -1.31 17.13
CA LEU A 58 0.77 -1.85 16.11
C LEU A 58 0.26 -1.59 14.68
N PHE A 59 -1.05 -1.38 14.53
CA PHE A 59 -1.62 -0.95 13.25
C PHE A 59 -1.13 0.46 12.88
N PHE A 60 -1.19 1.42 13.81
CA PHE A 60 -0.70 2.78 13.58
C PHE A 60 0.81 2.81 13.33
N GLU A 61 1.59 2.05 14.09
CA GLU A 61 3.04 1.92 13.92
C GLU A 61 3.42 1.46 12.51
N THR A 62 2.65 0.54 11.92
CA THR A 62 2.91 0.01 10.57
C THR A 62 2.94 1.11 9.49
N PHE A 63 2.13 2.16 9.65
CA PHE A 63 1.88 3.14 8.60
C PHE A 63 2.42 4.54 8.89
N ASN A 64 2.95 4.81 10.09
CA ASN A 64 3.26 6.18 10.49
C ASN A 64 4.70 6.41 10.97
N ARG A 65 5.59 5.42 10.79
CA ARG A 65 7.02 5.62 11.09
C ARG A 65 7.60 6.80 10.31
N ASN A 66 8.63 7.42 10.83
CA ASN A 66 9.36 8.55 10.23
C ASN A 66 8.54 9.85 10.06
N LYS A 67 7.25 9.88 10.44
CA LYS A 67 6.42 11.10 10.39
C LYS A 67 6.57 11.91 11.66
N ARG A 68 6.15 13.18 11.59
CA ARG A 68 5.92 14.06 12.73
C ARG A 68 4.42 14.26 12.93
N SER A 69 3.93 14.37 14.16
CA SER A 69 2.51 14.55 14.48
C SER A 69 2.26 15.91 15.14
N LEU A 70 1.21 16.57 14.66
CA LEU A 70 0.64 17.80 15.21
C LEU A 70 -0.88 17.65 15.31
N SER A 71 -1.44 17.82 16.52
CA SER A 71 -2.88 17.98 16.70
C SER A 71 -3.29 19.38 16.26
N LEU A 72 -4.21 19.50 15.30
CA LEU A 72 -4.64 20.79 14.77
C LEU A 72 -6.09 20.71 14.29
N ASP A 73 -6.94 21.59 14.81
CA ASP A 73 -8.33 21.73 14.34
C ASP A 73 -8.39 22.69 13.15
N VAL A 74 -8.31 22.16 11.94
CA VAL A 74 -8.36 22.94 10.69
C VAL A 74 -9.74 23.56 10.42
N SER A 75 -10.78 23.16 11.17
CA SER A 75 -12.12 23.74 11.09
C SER A 75 -12.28 24.98 11.97
N ASN A 76 -11.43 25.11 13.00
CA ASN A 76 -11.34 26.30 13.84
C ASN A 76 -10.57 27.41 13.11
N PRO A 77 -11.04 28.69 13.11
CA PRO A 77 -10.34 29.77 12.43
C PRO A 77 -8.89 29.96 12.83
N ALA A 78 -8.56 29.81 14.12
CA ALA A 78 -7.19 29.91 14.62
C ALA A 78 -6.33 28.71 14.15
N GLY A 79 -6.89 27.49 14.17
CA GLY A 79 -6.23 26.31 13.61
C GLY A 79 -6.05 26.39 12.10
N ARG A 80 -7.02 26.97 11.38
CA ARG A 80 -6.91 27.26 9.96
C ARG A 80 -5.74 28.18 9.65
N ALA A 81 -5.54 29.25 10.42
CA ALA A 81 -4.41 30.15 10.26
C ALA A 81 -3.07 29.44 10.42
N VAL A 82 -2.93 28.55 11.41
CA VAL A 82 -1.74 27.71 11.59
C VAL A 82 -1.52 26.77 10.39
N PHE A 83 -2.58 26.13 9.89
CA PHE A 83 -2.51 25.30 8.69
C PHE A 83 -2.02 26.08 7.46
N GLU A 84 -2.51 27.30 7.27
CA GLU A 84 -2.08 28.17 6.16
C GLU A 84 -0.61 28.60 6.28
N ASP A 85 -0.12 28.82 7.50
CA ASP A 85 1.29 29.10 7.75
C ASP A 85 2.17 27.88 7.48
N LEU A 86 1.70 26.66 7.77
CA LEU A 86 2.37 25.43 7.35
C LEU A 86 2.42 25.28 5.83
N VAL A 87 1.32 25.57 5.13
CA VAL A 87 1.22 25.48 3.65
C VAL A 87 2.19 26.43 2.95
N ARG A 88 2.49 27.62 3.52
CA ARG A 88 3.48 28.55 2.93
C ARG A 88 4.86 27.93 2.77
N ASN A 89 5.21 27.01 3.65
CA ASN A 89 6.51 26.37 3.74
C ASN A 89 6.47 24.88 3.33
N ALA A 90 5.37 24.44 2.72
CA ALA A 90 5.21 23.04 2.28
C ALA A 90 5.29 22.93 0.75
N ASP A 91 5.72 21.78 0.28
CA ASP A 91 5.67 21.40 -1.14
C ASP A 91 4.34 20.75 -1.51
N ALA A 92 3.69 20.08 -0.53
CA ALA A 92 2.44 19.37 -0.78
C ALA A 92 1.49 19.34 0.41
N VAL A 93 0.19 19.23 0.09
CA VAL A 93 -0.87 18.76 0.99
C VAL A 93 -1.33 17.40 0.50
N TYR A 94 -1.34 16.42 1.39
CA TYR A 94 -1.74 15.04 1.09
C TYR A 94 -2.93 14.64 1.96
N SER A 95 -3.96 14.01 1.38
CA SER A 95 -5.12 13.58 2.15
C SER A 95 -5.69 12.25 1.65
N ASN A 96 -6.39 11.50 2.55
CA ASN A 96 -7.17 10.33 2.16
C ASN A 96 -8.61 10.43 2.66
N LEU A 97 -9.22 11.55 2.44
CA LEU A 97 -10.59 11.85 2.83
C LEU A 97 -11.57 11.48 1.71
N ARG A 98 -12.88 11.45 2.03
CA ARG A 98 -13.93 11.26 1.01
C ARG A 98 -13.86 12.40 -0.03
N GLY A 99 -14.19 12.11 -1.29
CA GLY A 99 -13.91 13.00 -2.43
C GLY A 99 -14.52 14.40 -2.37
N ASP A 100 -15.62 14.61 -1.63
CA ASP A 100 -16.22 15.93 -1.42
C ASP A 100 -15.57 16.72 -0.28
N VAL A 101 -14.78 16.10 0.57
CA VAL A 101 -14.25 16.72 1.80
C VAL A 101 -13.10 17.68 1.52
N PRO A 102 -12.11 17.39 0.64
CA PRO A 102 -11.00 18.32 0.39
C PRO A 102 -11.47 19.75 0.02
N ALA A 103 -12.41 19.87 -0.90
CA ALA A 103 -12.97 21.17 -1.26
C ALA A 103 -13.78 21.81 -0.11
N LYS A 104 -14.50 20.99 0.67
CA LYS A 104 -15.31 21.48 1.80
C LYS A 104 -14.45 22.08 2.92
N ILE A 105 -13.26 21.51 3.18
CA ILE A 105 -12.34 22.02 4.22
C ILE A 105 -11.24 22.93 3.66
N GLY A 106 -11.30 23.24 2.35
CA GLY A 106 -10.43 24.22 1.73
C GLY A 106 -8.97 23.75 1.59
N ILE A 107 -8.73 22.50 1.18
CA ILE A 107 -7.38 21.94 0.99
C ILE A 107 -7.08 21.55 -0.47
N THR A 108 -7.87 22.02 -1.42
CA THR A 108 -7.59 21.86 -2.84
C THR A 108 -6.60 22.91 -3.33
N TYR A 109 -6.01 22.68 -4.49
CA TYR A 109 -5.11 23.65 -5.11
C TYR A 109 -5.78 25.02 -5.29
N ASN A 110 -7.04 25.04 -5.71
CA ASN A 110 -7.78 26.31 -5.85
C ASN A 110 -7.90 27.09 -4.54
N ASP A 111 -8.00 26.40 -3.43
CA ASP A 111 -8.11 27.01 -2.10
C ASP A 111 -6.75 27.53 -1.60
N LEU A 112 -5.65 26.88 -1.99
CA LEU A 112 -4.33 27.11 -1.41
C LEU A 112 -3.34 27.86 -2.30
N LYS A 113 -3.60 27.96 -3.61
CA LYS A 113 -2.71 28.61 -4.58
C LYS A 113 -2.41 30.09 -4.30
N HIS A 114 -3.29 30.78 -3.58
CA HIS A 114 -3.07 32.17 -3.19
C HIS A 114 -2.08 32.31 -2.03
N ILE A 115 -1.85 31.23 -1.26
CA ILE A 115 -0.89 31.13 -0.16
C ILE A 115 0.46 30.63 -0.71
N ASN A 116 0.41 29.56 -1.52
CA ASN A 116 1.57 28.94 -2.15
C ASN A 116 1.21 28.51 -3.59
N PRO A 117 1.61 29.27 -4.62
CA PRO A 117 1.29 28.94 -6.02
C PRO A 117 1.85 27.60 -6.52
N ALA A 118 2.92 27.10 -5.89
CA ALA A 118 3.57 25.85 -6.26
C ALA A 118 3.06 24.63 -5.47
N ILE A 119 2.10 24.79 -4.56
CA ILE A 119 1.60 23.71 -3.72
C ILE A 119 0.95 22.59 -4.54
N VAL A 120 1.30 21.36 -4.27
CA VAL A 120 0.65 20.17 -4.85
C VAL A 120 -0.34 19.58 -3.85
N CYS A 121 -1.62 19.50 -4.23
CA CYS A 121 -2.66 18.94 -3.38
C CYS A 121 -3.05 17.54 -3.87
N CYS A 122 -2.63 16.50 -3.17
CA CYS A 122 -2.92 15.11 -3.53
C CYS A 122 -4.02 14.54 -2.65
N SER A 123 -5.14 14.17 -3.27
CA SER A 123 -6.29 13.56 -2.60
C SER A 123 -6.46 12.11 -3.04
N LEU A 124 -6.18 11.17 -2.13
CA LEU A 124 -6.52 9.74 -2.28
C LEU A 124 -7.94 9.52 -1.75
N THR A 125 -8.87 9.19 -2.62
CA THR A 125 -10.29 9.09 -2.26
C THR A 125 -10.85 7.70 -2.60
N GLY A 126 -12.06 7.39 -2.15
CA GLY A 126 -12.71 6.12 -2.52
C GLY A 126 -13.06 6.05 -4.00
N PHE A 127 -13.64 7.13 -4.56
CA PHE A 127 -14.23 7.15 -5.90
C PHE A 127 -13.84 8.38 -6.75
N GLY A 128 -12.83 9.13 -6.35
CA GLY A 128 -12.46 10.38 -7.01
C GLY A 128 -13.15 11.60 -6.39
N MET A 129 -12.62 12.78 -6.70
CA MET A 129 -13.22 14.08 -6.29
C MET A 129 -14.41 14.48 -7.16
N THR A 130 -14.62 13.78 -8.27
CA THR A 130 -15.68 14.03 -9.26
C THR A 130 -16.48 12.76 -9.54
N GLY A 131 -17.56 12.90 -10.31
CA GLY A 131 -18.40 11.77 -10.68
C GLY A 131 -19.53 11.45 -9.68
N PRO A 132 -20.38 10.48 -10.01
CA PRO A 132 -21.62 10.24 -9.27
C PRO A 132 -21.40 9.70 -7.85
N ARG A 133 -20.23 9.10 -7.58
CA ARG A 133 -19.89 8.48 -6.29
C ARG A 133 -18.90 9.27 -5.43
N ALA A 134 -18.54 10.50 -5.81
CA ALA A 134 -17.55 11.30 -5.10
C ALA A 134 -17.88 11.52 -3.61
N LYS A 135 -19.16 11.46 -3.24
CA LYS A 135 -19.66 11.61 -1.86
C LYS A 135 -19.83 10.28 -1.11
N GLU A 136 -19.51 9.16 -1.74
CA GLU A 136 -19.61 7.85 -1.11
C GLU A 136 -18.30 7.48 -0.40
N PRO A 137 -18.38 6.82 0.78
CA PRO A 137 -17.21 6.27 1.42
C PRO A 137 -16.71 5.06 0.63
N GLY A 138 -15.39 4.97 0.40
CA GLY A 138 -14.74 3.83 -0.23
C GLY A 138 -13.83 3.11 0.76
N TYR A 139 -14.00 1.78 0.88
CA TYR A 139 -13.11 0.91 1.63
C TYR A 139 -12.63 -0.22 0.75
N ASP A 140 -11.42 -0.68 0.95
CA ASP A 140 -10.79 -1.77 0.20
C ASP A 140 -11.74 -2.95 -0.09
N TYR A 141 -12.38 -3.47 0.97
CA TYR A 141 -13.26 -4.63 0.86
C TYR A 141 -14.42 -4.41 -0.13
N ILE A 142 -15.05 -3.24 -0.06
CA ILE A 142 -16.15 -2.87 -0.94
C ILE A 142 -15.65 -2.73 -2.38
N LEU A 143 -14.50 -2.10 -2.55
CA LEU A 143 -13.92 -1.80 -3.86
C LEU A 143 -13.38 -3.05 -4.56
N GLN A 144 -12.81 -4.03 -3.84
CA GLN A 144 -12.49 -5.34 -4.41
C GLN A 144 -13.73 -6.03 -4.99
N GLY A 145 -14.88 -5.92 -4.31
CA GLY A 145 -16.16 -6.44 -4.82
C GLY A 145 -16.61 -5.69 -6.07
N MET A 146 -16.68 -4.38 -5.99
CA MET A 146 -17.20 -3.52 -7.07
C MET A 146 -16.32 -3.51 -8.33
N ALA A 147 -15.00 -3.58 -8.17
CA ALA A 147 -14.06 -3.63 -9.28
C ALA A 147 -13.92 -5.04 -9.91
N GLY A 148 -14.70 -6.02 -9.47
CA GLY A 148 -14.72 -7.34 -10.08
C GLY A 148 -13.65 -8.32 -9.58
N TRP A 149 -12.74 -7.93 -8.68
CA TRP A 149 -11.65 -8.79 -8.18
C TRP A 149 -12.18 -10.04 -7.50
N MET A 150 -13.25 -9.91 -6.70
CA MET A 150 -13.84 -11.04 -5.98
C MET A 150 -14.52 -12.06 -6.90
N SER A 151 -14.82 -11.69 -8.15
CA SER A 151 -15.38 -12.62 -9.15
C SER A 151 -14.32 -13.52 -9.78
N ILE A 152 -13.04 -13.15 -9.69
CA ILE A 152 -11.90 -13.87 -10.27
C ILE A 152 -10.91 -14.42 -9.23
N THR A 153 -11.18 -14.19 -7.93
CA THR A 153 -10.34 -14.62 -6.82
C THR A 153 -11.00 -15.78 -6.06
N GLY A 154 -10.21 -16.78 -5.73
CA GLY A 154 -10.66 -17.95 -4.94
C GLY A 154 -10.98 -19.18 -5.78
N ASP A 155 -11.48 -20.22 -5.11
CA ASP A 155 -11.86 -21.48 -5.75
C ASP A 155 -13.13 -21.32 -6.58
N PRO A 156 -13.24 -21.98 -7.78
CA PRO A 156 -14.43 -21.92 -8.63
C PRO A 156 -15.74 -22.21 -7.90
N ASP A 157 -15.75 -23.21 -7.03
CA ASP A 157 -16.94 -23.66 -6.30
C ASP A 157 -17.15 -22.92 -4.96
N GLY A 158 -16.21 -22.05 -4.59
CA GLY A 158 -16.26 -21.27 -3.37
C GLY A 158 -17.08 -19.96 -3.50
N PRO A 159 -17.33 -19.24 -2.39
CA PRO A 159 -17.95 -17.92 -2.43
C PRO A 159 -16.99 -16.89 -3.09
N PRO A 160 -17.52 -15.69 -3.48
CA PRO A 160 -16.68 -14.56 -3.84
C PRO A 160 -15.66 -14.28 -2.75
N THR A 161 -14.38 -14.24 -3.12
CA THR A 161 -13.27 -14.17 -2.15
C THR A 161 -12.45 -12.91 -2.38
N LYS A 162 -12.23 -12.12 -1.32
CA LYS A 162 -11.29 -11.01 -1.37
C LYS A 162 -9.84 -11.48 -1.20
N SER A 163 -8.89 -10.67 -1.61
CA SER A 163 -7.49 -10.84 -1.20
C SER A 163 -7.36 -10.86 0.33
N GLY A 164 -6.43 -11.63 0.88
CA GLY A 164 -6.09 -11.64 2.30
C GLY A 164 -5.58 -10.30 2.83
N LEU A 165 -5.08 -9.44 1.93
CA LEU A 165 -4.57 -8.11 2.22
C LEU A 165 -5.52 -7.03 1.68
N SER A 166 -5.40 -5.80 2.18
CA SER A 166 -6.10 -4.61 1.65
C SER A 166 -5.37 -4.08 0.41
N LEU A 167 -5.36 -4.88 -0.68
CA LEU A 167 -4.55 -4.59 -1.87
C LEU A 167 -5.00 -3.34 -2.62
N VAL A 168 -6.28 -2.98 -2.59
CA VAL A 168 -6.77 -1.74 -3.21
C VAL A 168 -6.25 -0.53 -2.44
N ASP A 169 -6.31 -0.57 -1.10
CA ASP A 169 -5.77 0.49 -0.24
C ASP A 169 -4.27 0.68 -0.46
N PHE A 170 -3.50 -0.40 -0.41
CA PHE A 170 -2.04 -0.32 -0.53
C PHE A 170 -1.60 0.07 -1.94
N SER A 171 -2.25 -0.45 -2.97
CA SER A 171 -1.99 -0.03 -4.36
C SER A 171 -2.38 1.44 -4.57
N GLY A 172 -3.53 1.87 -4.03
CA GLY A 172 -3.97 3.27 -4.04
C GLY A 172 -2.97 4.19 -3.35
N GLY A 173 -2.42 3.77 -2.21
CA GLY A 173 -1.35 4.49 -1.51
C GLY A 173 -0.09 4.67 -2.38
N PHE A 174 0.36 3.63 -3.07
CA PHE A 174 1.47 3.75 -4.02
C PHE A 174 1.14 4.66 -5.21
N VAL A 175 -0.06 4.57 -5.77
CA VAL A 175 -0.49 5.44 -6.87
C VAL A 175 -0.56 6.89 -6.42
N ALA A 176 -1.03 7.16 -5.19
CA ALA A 176 -1.05 8.50 -4.63
C ALA A 176 0.37 9.06 -4.41
N ALA A 177 1.29 8.25 -3.87
CA ALA A 177 2.69 8.64 -3.74
C ALA A 177 3.33 8.94 -5.11
N LEU A 178 3.08 8.09 -6.12
CA LEU A 178 3.55 8.33 -7.50
C LEU A 178 2.96 9.61 -8.09
N SER A 179 1.66 9.83 -7.93
CA SER A 179 0.97 11.03 -8.42
C SER A 179 1.52 12.30 -7.77
N LEU A 180 1.73 12.25 -6.44
CA LEU A 180 2.35 13.35 -5.71
C LEU A 180 3.75 13.67 -6.22
N LEU A 181 4.62 12.66 -6.41
CA LEU A 181 5.97 12.86 -6.94
C LEU A 181 5.95 13.46 -8.36
N ALA A 182 5.02 13.02 -9.21
CA ALA A 182 4.84 13.58 -10.54
C ALA A 182 4.38 15.06 -10.47
N GLY A 183 3.44 15.36 -9.57
CA GLY A 183 2.99 16.72 -9.29
C GLY A 183 4.11 17.62 -8.78
N LEU A 184 4.91 17.14 -7.81
CA LEU A 184 6.07 17.86 -7.28
C LEU A 184 7.13 18.13 -8.36
N HIS A 185 7.39 17.15 -9.24
CA HIS A 185 8.30 17.34 -10.36
C HIS A 185 7.81 18.46 -11.31
N ALA A 186 6.51 18.44 -11.63
CA ALA A 186 5.91 19.49 -12.48
C ALA A 186 5.92 20.85 -11.79
N ALA A 187 5.53 20.92 -10.51
CA ALA A 187 5.50 22.17 -9.75
C ALA A 187 6.89 22.80 -9.61
N ARG A 188 7.94 22.00 -9.37
CA ARG A 188 9.33 22.48 -9.31
C ARG A 188 9.84 23.01 -10.66
N ARG A 189 9.41 22.40 -11.77
CA ARG A 189 9.80 22.83 -13.11
C ARG A 189 9.09 24.13 -13.51
N ASP A 190 7.79 24.23 -13.24
CA ASP A 190 6.91 25.27 -13.81
C ASP A 190 6.60 26.40 -12.81
N GLY A 191 6.90 26.22 -11.52
CA GLY A 191 6.54 27.15 -10.45
C GLY A 191 5.03 27.18 -10.12
N ILE A 192 4.27 26.21 -10.63
CA ILE A 192 2.81 26.13 -10.50
C ILE A 192 2.44 24.72 -10.05
N GLY A 193 1.72 24.63 -8.94
CA GLY A 193 1.18 23.39 -8.40
C GLY A 193 -0.11 22.94 -9.06
N GLY A 194 -0.81 22.02 -8.41
CA GLY A 194 -2.08 21.51 -8.92
C GLY A 194 -2.69 20.44 -8.02
N ASP A 195 -3.89 19.99 -8.37
CA ASP A 195 -4.54 18.86 -7.72
C ASP A 195 -4.14 17.54 -8.37
N CYS A 196 -3.82 16.55 -7.54
CA CYS A 196 -3.70 15.14 -7.90
C CYS A 196 -4.95 14.43 -7.34
N ASP A 197 -5.89 14.07 -8.21
CA ASP A 197 -7.09 13.29 -7.86
C ASP A 197 -6.80 11.82 -8.08
N VAL A 198 -6.64 11.05 -7.00
CA VAL A 198 -6.39 9.61 -7.01
C VAL A 198 -7.56 8.88 -6.36
N SER A 199 -8.10 7.90 -7.05
CA SER A 199 -9.23 7.10 -6.58
C SER A 199 -8.81 5.66 -6.35
N LEU A 200 -9.23 5.10 -5.22
CA LEU A 200 -9.09 3.67 -4.94
C LEU A 200 -9.83 2.82 -5.98
N TYR A 201 -11.01 3.27 -6.41
CA TYR A 201 -11.80 2.57 -7.44
C TYR A 201 -11.08 2.55 -8.79
N ASP A 202 -10.57 3.71 -9.26
CA ASP A 202 -9.85 3.79 -10.53
C ASP A 202 -8.56 2.96 -10.49
N THR A 203 -7.88 2.97 -9.34
CA THR A 203 -6.71 2.11 -9.10
C THR A 203 -7.09 0.64 -9.22
N ALA A 204 -8.17 0.20 -8.57
CA ALA A 204 -8.65 -1.17 -8.65
C ALA A 204 -9.05 -1.57 -10.08
N MET A 205 -9.72 -0.68 -10.81
CA MET A 205 -10.07 -0.90 -12.23
C MET A 205 -8.82 -1.00 -13.12
N SER A 206 -7.83 -0.13 -12.91
CA SER A 206 -6.57 -0.17 -13.66
C SER A 206 -5.80 -1.48 -13.45
N LEU A 207 -5.85 -2.05 -12.24
CA LEU A 207 -5.20 -3.31 -11.89
C LEU A 207 -5.88 -4.57 -12.47
N LEU A 208 -7.06 -4.45 -13.07
CA LEU A 208 -7.64 -5.55 -13.86
C LEU A 208 -6.82 -5.88 -15.12
N THR A 209 -6.00 -4.96 -15.59
CA THR A 209 -5.00 -5.17 -16.65
C THR A 209 -5.53 -5.98 -17.87
N TYR A 210 -4.87 -7.13 -18.21
CA TYR A 210 -5.22 -7.96 -19.36
C TYR A 210 -6.59 -8.67 -19.25
N PRO A 211 -7.10 -9.11 -18.08
CA PRO A 211 -8.47 -9.64 -18.00
C PRO A 211 -9.53 -8.65 -18.51
N ALA A 212 -9.42 -7.37 -18.10
CA ALA A 212 -10.32 -6.34 -18.62
C ALA A 212 -10.10 -6.06 -20.11
N THR A 213 -8.83 -6.00 -20.55
CA THR A 213 -8.49 -5.81 -21.98
C THR A 213 -9.04 -6.93 -22.84
N TRP A 214 -8.92 -8.19 -22.40
CA TRP A 214 -9.47 -9.33 -23.14
C TRP A 214 -11.00 -9.32 -23.17
N HIS A 215 -11.66 -8.97 -22.07
CA HIS A 215 -13.11 -8.81 -22.04
C HIS A 215 -13.58 -7.73 -23.03
N LEU A 216 -13.00 -6.54 -22.95
CA LEU A 216 -13.40 -5.39 -23.77
C LEU A 216 -13.18 -5.60 -25.30
N ASN A 217 -12.18 -6.40 -25.68
CA ASN A 217 -11.81 -6.55 -27.10
C ASN A 217 -12.21 -7.91 -27.71
N ALA A 218 -12.32 -8.95 -26.90
CA ALA A 218 -12.56 -10.31 -27.38
C ALA A 218 -13.76 -11.00 -26.69
N GLY A 219 -14.48 -10.31 -25.80
CA GLY A 219 -15.60 -10.89 -25.06
C GLY A 219 -15.17 -12.01 -24.09
N TYR A 220 -13.89 -12.03 -23.68
CA TYR A 220 -13.41 -13.01 -22.70
C TYR A 220 -14.16 -12.84 -21.36
N GLU A 221 -14.68 -13.95 -20.83
CA GLU A 221 -15.35 -13.97 -19.53
C GLU A 221 -14.38 -14.48 -18.46
N PRO A 222 -13.77 -13.58 -17.65
CA PRO A 222 -12.86 -13.97 -16.56
C PRO A 222 -13.62 -14.78 -15.52
N THR A 223 -13.06 -15.93 -15.12
CA THR A 223 -13.62 -16.79 -14.07
C THR A 223 -12.55 -17.18 -13.07
N ARG A 224 -12.99 -17.66 -11.91
CA ARG A 224 -12.08 -18.25 -10.91
C ARG A 224 -11.51 -19.55 -11.45
N THR A 225 -10.26 -19.82 -11.14
CA THR A 225 -9.53 -21.02 -11.59
C THR A 225 -9.11 -21.88 -10.41
N LYS A 226 -9.23 -23.20 -10.54
CA LYS A 226 -8.77 -24.16 -9.52
C LYS A 226 -7.28 -23.96 -9.24
N ASN A 227 -6.89 -24.12 -7.98
CA ASN A 227 -5.48 -24.05 -7.53
C ASN A 227 -4.79 -22.73 -7.92
N SER A 228 -5.52 -21.61 -7.96
CA SER A 228 -4.99 -20.29 -8.35
C SER A 228 -4.31 -20.26 -9.71
N ALA A 229 -4.80 -21.05 -10.68
CA ALA A 229 -4.17 -21.19 -11.97
C ALA A 229 -4.28 -19.90 -12.82
N HIS A 230 -3.23 -19.63 -13.60
CA HIS A 230 -3.27 -18.57 -14.60
C HIS A 230 -4.32 -18.90 -15.69
N PRO A 231 -5.12 -17.93 -16.14
CA PRO A 231 -6.21 -18.21 -17.08
C PRO A 231 -5.77 -18.77 -18.44
N SER A 232 -4.55 -18.46 -18.89
CA SER A 232 -4.09 -18.86 -20.24
C SER A 232 -2.78 -19.67 -20.26
N LEU A 233 -1.98 -19.66 -19.21
CA LEU A 233 -0.69 -20.37 -19.17
C LEU A 233 -0.81 -21.68 -18.38
N VAL A 234 -0.24 -22.77 -18.89
CA VAL A 234 -0.27 -24.10 -18.26
C VAL A 234 1.08 -24.80 -18.45
N PRO A 235 1.71 -25.32 -17.33
CA PRO A 235 1.34 -25.09 -15.94
C PRO A 235 1.77 -23.73 -15.43
N PHE A 236 0.89 -23.06 -14.73
CA PHE A 236 1.17 -21.84 -13.96
C PHE A 236 0.16 -21.76 -12.81
N GLN A 237 0.43 -22.44 -11.70
CA GLN A 237 -0.51 -22.60 -10.59
C GLN A 237 0.14 -23.19 -9.33
N ALA A 238 -0.68 -23.36 -8.30
CA ALA A 238 -0.31 -24.16 -7.12
C ALA A 238 -0.52 -25.66 -7.36
N PHE A 239 0.38 -26.46 -6.76
CA PHE A 239 0.31 -27.93 -6.72
C PHE A 239 0.43 -28.40 -5.28
N GLU A 240 -0.36 -29.42 -4.93
CA GLU A 240 -0.28 -30.09 -3.64
C GLU A 240 0.84 -31.15 -3.69
N ALA A 241 1.75 -31.04 -2.75
CA ALA A 241 2.79 -32.05 -2.46
C ALA A 241 2.37 -32.88 -1.25
N SER A 242 3.17 -33.89 -0.87
CA SER A 242 2.83 -34.79 0.24
C SER A 242 2.77 -34.12 1.62
N ASP A 243 3.37 -32.93 1.77
CA ASP A 243 3.51 -32.20 3.04
C ASP A 243 3.07 -30.72 2.98
N GLY A 244 2.53 -30.27 1.87
CA GLY A 244 2.10 -28.88 1.71
C GLY A 244 1.92 -28.47 0.26
N TRP A 245 2.04 -27.18 -0.03
CA TRP A 245 1.78 -26.62 -1.36
C TRP A 245 2.99 -25.86 -1.92
N LEU A 246 3.22 -26.00 -3.22
CA LEU A 246 4.19 -25.20 -3.96
C LEU A 246 3.53 -24.55 -5.19
N VAL A 247 4.11 -23.46 -5.67
CA VAL A 247 3.74 -22.84 -6.94
C VAL A 247 4.78 -23.17 -8.01
N VAL A 248 4.30 -23.41 -9.24
CA VAL A 248 5.14 -23.63 -10.42
C VAL A 248 4.62 -22.76 -11.57
N GLY A 249 5.52 -22.05 -12.25
CA GLY A 249 5.15 -21.11 -13.31
C GLY A 249 5.97 -21.28 -14.59
N CYS A 250 5.42 -21.94 -15.60
CA CYS A 250 6.04 -22.10 -16.93
C CYS A 250 5.55 -21.02 -17.90
N ALA A 251 6.00 -19.77 -17.71
CA ALA A 251 5.66 -18.63 -18.57
C ALA A 251 6.48 -18.56 -19.88
N LYS A 252 7.34 -19.54 -20.14
CA LYS A 252 8.14 -19.69 -21.39
C LYS A 252 8.29 -21.17 -21.70
N GLU A 253 8.38 -21.52 -23.00
CA GLU A 253 8.54 -22.93 -23.41
C GLU A 253 9.74 -23.62 -22.76
N LYS A 254 10.88 -22.94 -22.69
CA LYS A 254 12.07 -23.49 -22.02
C LYS A 254 11.85 -23.87 -20.54
N PHE A 255 10.86 -23.30 -19.86
CA PHE A 255 10.55 -23.69 -18.48
C PHE A 255 9.71 -24.96 -18.42
N TRP A 256 8.86 -25.18 -19.44
CA TRP A 256 8.16 -26.43 -19.63
C TRP A 256 9.14 -27.59 -19.88
N GLU A 257 10.04 -27.42 -20.86
CA GLU A 257 11.06 -28.42 -21.20
C GLU A 257 11.90 -28.81 -19.96
N ARG A 258 12.33 -27.82 -19.18
CA ARG A 258 13.08 -28.03 -17.92
C ARG A 258 12.23 -28.70 -16.84
N LEU A 259 10.98 -28.32 -16.70
CA LEU A 259 10.07 -28.87 -15.70
C LEU A 259 9.92 -30.38 -15.91
N VAL A 260 9.56 -30.81 -17.14
CA VAL A 260 9.29 -32.23 -17.39
C VAL A 260 10.51 -33.12 -17.15
N VAL A 261 11.71 -32.63 -17.44
CA VAL A 261 12.97 -33.31 -17.12
C VAL A 261 13.17 -33.36 -15.61
N ALA A 262 13.01 -32.26 -14.90
CA ALA A 262 13.25 -32.17 -13.46
C ALA A 262 12.28 -33.02 -12.64
N ILE A 263 11.04 -33.21 -13.09
CA ILE A 263 10.04 -34.05 -12.42
C ILE A 263 10.08 -35.51 -12.90
N GLY A 264 11.07 -35.89 -13.75
CA GLY A 264 11.23 -37.26 -14.25
C GLY A 264 10.19 -37.69 -15.29
N ARG A 265 9.62 -36.76 -16.05
CA ARG A 265 8.59 -37.02 -17.07
C ARG A 265 8.98 -36.39 -18.41
N PRO A 266 10.21 -36.63 -18.94
CA PRO A 266 10.68 -35.96 -20.16
C PRO A 266 9.83 -36.27 -21.38
N GLU A 267 9.13 -37.41 -21.42
CA GLU A 267 8.23 -37.80 -22.52
C GLU A 267 7.06 -36.84 -22.72
N LEU A 268 6.70 -36.02 -21.72
CA LEU A 268 5.63 -35.02 -21.84
C LEU A 268 6.03 -33.87 -22.75
N ALA A 269 7.31 -33.65 -23.01
CA ALA A 269 7.77 -32.61 -23.93
C ALA A 269 7.44 -32.98 -25.40
N ASP A 270 7.48 -34.27 -25.71
CA ASP A 270 7.25 -34.79 -27.06
C ASP A 270 5.79 -35.26 -27.28
N ASP A 271 4.93 -35.13 -26.27
CA ASP A 271 3.52 -35.48 -26.38
C ASP A 271 2.77 -34.40 -27.18
N ASP A 272 2.16 -34.76 -28.29
CA ASP A 272 1.41 -33.85 -29.21
C ASP A 272 0.39 -32.97 -28.47
N ARG A 273 -0.13 -33.43 -27.34
CA ARG A 273 -1.07 -32.67 -26.51
C ARG A 273 -0.43 -31.51 -25.77
N PHE A 274 0.92 -31.50 -25.59
CA PHE A 274 1.61 -30.59 -24.66
C PHE A 274 2.80 -29.86 -25.30
N THR A 275 2.98 -29.94 -26.59
CA THR A 275 4.15 -29.41 -27.33
C THR A 275 4.30 -27.89 -27.24
N ASP A 276 3.22 -27.14 -27.11
CA ASP A 276 3.24 -25.68 -27.05
C ASP A 276 2.16 -25.14 -26.11
N PHE A 277 2.18 -23.81 -25.86
CA PHE A 277 1.18 -23.16 -25.00
C PHE A 277 -0.26 -23.40 -25.43
N THR A 278 -0.52 -23.41 -26.74
CA THR A 278 -1.88 -23.58 -27.28
C THR A 278 -2.37 -25.01 -27.00
N GLN A 279 -1.51 -26.01 -27.26
CA GLN A 279 -1.84 -27.41 -27.01
C GLN A 279 -2.00 -27.69 -25.52
N ARG A 280 -1.11 -27.19 -24.67
CA ARG A 280 -1.26 -27.31 -23.21
C ARG A 280 -2.52 -26.62 -22.69
N GLY A 281 -2.87 -25.44 -23.26
CA GLY A 281 -4.12 -24.77 -22.94
C GLY A 281 -5.37 -25.57 -23.30
N ARG A 282 -5.39 -26.18 -24.48
CA ARG A 282 -6.50 -27.04 -24.94
C ARG A 282 -6.64 -28.34 -24.14
N ASN A 283 -5.53 -28.89 -23.70
CA ASN A 283 -5.46 -30.15 -22.96
C ASN A 283 -5.15 -29.94 -21.47
N ARG A 284 -5.54 -28.75 -20.94
CA ARG A 284 -5.24 -28.32 -19.56
C ARG A 284 -5.55 -29.39 -18.53
N ASP A 285 -6.77 -29.91 -18.51
CA ASP A 285 -7.24 -30.82 -17.47
C ASP A 285 -6.44 -32.14 -17.48
N GLN A 286 -6.14 -32.65 -18.66
CA GLN A 286 -5.34 -33.87 -18.81
C GLN A 286 -3.90 -33.65 -18.31
N LEU A 287 -3.30 -32.51 -18.64
CA LEU A 287 -1.96 -32.18 -18.18
C LEU A 287 -1.92 -32.00 -16.67
N LEU A 288 -2.87 -31.28 -16.10
CA LEU A 288 -2.93 -31.01 -14.68
C LEU A 288 -3.16 -32.30 -13.88
N GLU A 289 -4.00 -33.21 -14.34
CA GLU A 289 -4.18 -34.53 -13.70
C GLU A 289 -2.86 -35.32 -13.63
N ILE A 290 -2.04 -35.26 -14.68
CA ILE A 290 -0.70 -35.91 -14.67
C ILE A 290 0.22 -35.22 -13.68
N LEU A 291 0.31 -33.89 -13.71
CA LEU A 291 1.23 -33.13 -12.87
C LEU A 291 0.84 -33.20 -11.38
N GLU A 292 -0.45 -33.12 -11.06
CA GLU A 292 -0.96 -33.27 -9.67
C GLU A 292 -0.55 -34.63 -9.08
N LYS A 293 -0.69 -35.72 -9.86
CA LYS A 293 -0.24 -37.07 -9.43
C LYS A 293 1.25 -37.11 -9.19
N VAL A 294 2.05 -36.44 -10.02
CA VAL A 294 3.51 -36.40 -9.85
C VAL A 294 3.87 -35.61 -8.59
N PHE A 295 3.37 -34.41 -8.44
CA PHE A 295 3.71 -33.55 -7.30
C PHE A 295 3.28 -34.12 -5.95
N ALA A 296 2.18 -34.88 -5.88
CA ALA A 296 1.70 -35.52 -4.67
C ALA A 296 2.66 -36.64 -4.15
N THR A 297 3.62 -37.10 -4.97
CA THR A 297 4.51 -38.23 -4.59
C THR A 297 5.65 -37.86 -3.64
N ASN A 298 6.00 -36.59 -3.52
CA ASN A 298 7.13 -36.14 -2.71
C ASN A 298 6.81 -34.83 -1.98
N THR A 299 7.74 -34.42 -1.09
CA THR A 299 7.62 -33.20 -0.28
C THR A 299 7.91 -31.94 -1.09
N VAL A 300 7.42 -30.78 -0.61
CA VAL A 300 7.75 -29.45 -1.17
C VAL A 300 9.27 -29.25 -1.26
N ALA A 301 10.00 -29.59 -0.20
CA ALA A 301 11.46 -29.45 -0.16
C ALA A 301 12.15 -30.30 -1.23
N HIS A 302 11.69 -31.57 -1.45
CA HIS A 302 12.21 -32.42 -2.51
C HIS A 302 12.01 -31.77 -3.88
N TRP A 303 10.81 -31.34 -4.20
CA TRP A 303 10.53 -30.72 -5.51
C TRP A 303 11.35 -29.46 -5.75
N LEU A 304 11.45 -28.58 -4.77
CA LEU A 304 12.25 -27.35 -4.90
C LEU A 304 13.74 -27.63 -5.07
N SER A 305 14.26 -28.71 -4.46
CA SER A 305 15.65 -29.11 -4.66
C SER A 305 15.98 -29.55 -6.10
N LEU A 306 14.98 -29.96 -6.88
CA LEU A 306 15.10 -30.31 -8.31
C LEU A 306 14.78 -29.12 -9.22
N LEU A 307 13.70 -28.39 -8.94
CA LEU A 307 13.20 -27.33 -9.80
C LEU A 307 14.07 -26.08 -9.80
N THR A 308 14.56 -25.68 -8.62
CA THR A 308 15.38 -24.47 -8.48
C THR A 308 16.68 -24.55 -9.26
N PRO A 309 17.53 -25.61 -9.14
CA PRO A 309 18.75 -25.74 -9.94
C PRO A 309 18.48 -25.90 -11.44
N ALA A 310 17.33 -26.49 -11.82
CA ALA A 310 16.91 -26.60 -13.21
C ALA A 310 16.46 -25.23 -13.80
N GLY A 311 16.34 -24.21 -12.95
CA GLY A 311 15.89 -22.88 -13.36
C GLY A 311 14.42 -22.84 -13.76
N VAL A 312 13.59 -23.65 -13.14
CA VAL A 312 12.12 -23.62 -13.26
C VAL A 312 11.58 -22.67 -12.20
N PRO A 313 10.83 -21.63 -12.58
CA PRO A 313 10.20 -20.73 -11.62
C PRO A 313 9.26 -21.51 -10.70
N SER A 314 9.62 -21.60 -9.44
CA SER A 314 8.86 -22.34 -8.42
C SER A 314 9.18 -21.80 -7.02
N GLY A 315 8.29 -22.04 -6.06
CA GLY A 315 8.49 -21.65 -4.68
C GLY A 315 7.48 -22.32 -3.74
N PRO A 316 7.74 -22.35 -2.43
CA PRO A 316 6.78 -22.85 -1.45
C PRO A 316 5.64 -21.85 -1.28
N ILE A 317 4.47 -22.31 -0.83
CA ILE A 317 3.43 -21.43 -0.29
C ILE A 317 3.68 -21.29 1.21
N ASN A 318 4.31 -20.20 1.60
CA ASN A 318 4.64 -19.89 2.98
C ASN A 318 3.46 -19.24 3.71
N ASP A 319 3.35 -19.49 5.01
CA ASP A 319 2.59 -18.62 5.91
C ASP A 319 3.40 -17.35 6.28
N VAL A 320 2.78 -16.43 7.04
CA VAL A 320 3.45 -15.17 7.42
C VAL A 320 4.69 -15.42 8.29
N ALA A 321 4.64 -16.39 9.22
CA ALA A 321 5.77 -16.69 10.10
C ALA A 321 6.97 -17.24 9.31
N GLN A 322 6.71 -18.10 8.32
CA GLN A 322 7.72 -18.60 7.41
C GLN A 322 8.28 -17.50 6.50
N ALA A 323 7.41 -16.65 5.95
CA ALA A 323 7.81 -15.56 5.05
C ALA A 323 8.74 -14.54 5.73
N VAL A 324 8.47 -14.17 7.00
CA VAL A 324 9.32 -13.20 7.72
C VAL A 324 10.65 -13.79 8.18
N THR A 325 10.78 -15.13 8.24
CA THR A 325 12.03 -15.85 8.60
C THR A 325 12.75 -16.43 7.38
N GLU A 326 12.23 -16.23 6.18
CA GLU A 326 12.81 -16.75 4.95
C GLU A 326 14.21 -16.17 4.74
N PRO A 327 15.22 -16.97 4.31
CA PRO A 327 16.59 -16.51 4.14
C PRO A 327 16.76 -15.25 3.27
N HIS A 328 15.94 -15.11 2.24
CA HIS A 328 15.97 -13.92 1.40
C HIS A 328 15.42 -12.66 2.12
N THR A 329 14.38 -12.81 2.95
CA THR A 329 13.86 -11.76 3.82
C THR A 329 14.96 -11.25 4.75
N ILE A 330 15.71 -12.15 5.37
CA ILE A 330 16.84 -11.84 6.25
C ILE A 330 17.97 -11.16 5.46
N ALA A 331 18.41 -11.78 4.35
CA ALA A 331 19.50 -11.25 3.53
C ALA A 331 19.21 -9.88 2.92
N ARG A 332 17.93 -9.56 2.72
CA ARG A 332 17.46 -8.25 2.24
C ARG A 332 17.22 -7.25 3.39
N ASP A 333 17.38 -7.66 4.66
CA ASP A 333 17.03 -6.88 5.85
C ASP A 333 15.65 -6.21 5.71
N LEU A 334 14.64 -7.05 5.47
CA LEU A 334 13.27 -6.59 5.31
C LEU A 334 12.54 -6.41 6.64
N ILE A 335 13.15 -6.77 7.76
CA ILE A 335 12.64 -6.52 9.11
C ILE A 335 13.43 -5.38 9.73
N VAL A 336 12.73 -4.37 10.22
CA VAL A 336 13.29 -3.22 10.94
C VAL A 336 12.75 -3.17 12.34
N GLU A 337 13.57 -2.68 13.27
CA GLU A 337 13.21 -2.53 14.67
C GLU A 337 13.34 -1.08 15.07
N THR A 338 12.39 -0.59 15.86
CA THR A 338 12.42 0.75 16.47
C THR A 338 12.09 0.65 17.95
N GLU A 339 12.75 1.45 18.77
CA GLU A 339 12.40 1.58 20.18
C GLU A 339 11.05 2.29 20.33
N HIS A 340 10.21 1.81 21.25
CA HIS A 340 8.89 2.36 21.48
C HIS A 340 8.59 2.44 22.98
N PRO A 341 8.07 3.57 23.49
CA PRO A 341 7.87 3.78 24.94
C PRO A 341 6.85 2.80 25.55
N VAL A 342 5.87 2.33 24.77
CA VAL A 342 4.82 1.41 25.24
C VAL A 342 5.15 -0.04 24.92
N TYR A 343 5.56 -0.33 23.67
CA TYR A 343 5.85 -1.69 23.20
C TYR A 343 7.30 -2.14 23.41
N GLN A 344 8.16 -1.28 23.97
CA GLN A 344 9.60 -1.46 24.07
C GLN A 344 10.30 -1.53 22.71
N THR A 345 9.97 -2.53 21.90
CA THR A 345 10.47 -2.69 20.53
C THR A 345 9.32 -2.98 19.60
N VAL A 346 9.22 -2.21 18.52
CA VAL A 346 8.31 -2.49 17.39
C VAL A 346 9.12 -3.04 16.23
N ARG A 347 8.70 -4.22 15.73
CA ARG A 347 9.24 -4.86 14.54
C ARG A 347 8.26 -4.73 13.40
N GLN A 348 8.73 -4.28 12.26
CA GLN A 348 7.88 -4.06 11.09
C GLN A 348 8.65 -4.26 9.78
N LEU A 349 7.91 -4.37 8.66
CA LEU A 349 8.54 -4.50 7.36
C LEU A 349 9.17 -3.17 6.90
N ALA A 350 10.39 -3.25 6.39
CA ALA A 350 11.10 -2.12 5.79
C ALA A 350 10.39 -1.61 4.53
N SER A 351 10.72 -0.38 4.13
CA SER A 351 10.32 0.12 2.80
C SER A 351 10.87 -0.77 1.69
N PRO A 352 10.04 -1.14 0.70
CA PRO A 352 10.51 -1.86 -0.48
C PRO A 352 11.31 -0.96 -1.42
N VAL A 353 11.20 0.38 -1.28
CA VAL A 353 11.88 1.35 -2.12
C VAL A 353 13.28 1.59 -1.59
N ARG A 354 14.29 1.39 -2.46
CA ARG A 354 15.71 1.63 -2.15
C ARG A 354 16.29 2.55 -3.20
N PHE A 355 17.07 3.53 -2.75
CA PHE A 355 17.77 4.47 -3.62
C PHE A 355 19.26 4.49 -3.26
N GLY A 356 20.11 4.10 -4.21
CA GLY A 356 21.55 3.91 -3.97
C GLY A 356 21.83 2.79 -2.97
N ASP A 357 22.98 2.87 -2.30
CA ASP A 357 23.45 1.84 -1.37
C ASP A 357 22.97 2.07 0.09
N GLN A 358 22.35 3.21 0.35
CA GLN A 358 21.92 3.57 1.71
C GLN A 358 20.52 3.07 1.98
N ARG A 359 20.32 2.62 3.22
CA ARG A 359 18.99 2.28 3.73
C ARG A 359 18.35 3.50 4.39
N PRO A 360 17.02 3.59 4.37
CA PRO A 360 16.32 4.57 5.20
C PRO A 360 16.69 4.40 6.67
N GLU A 361 16.77 5.50 7.39
CA GLU A 361 16.75 5.49 8.84
C GLU A 361 15.28 5.34 9.29
N TYR A 362 15.06 4.49 10.27
CA TYR A 362 13.72 4.24 10.77
C TYR A 362 13.56 4.77 12.18
N ARG A 363 12.59 5.64 12.37
CA ARG A 363 12.09 6.11 13.66
C ARG A 363 10.69 5.56 13.86
N ARG A 364 10.30 5.25 15.11
CA ARG A 364 8.92 4.82 15.38
C ARG A 364 7.89 5.83 14.89
N ALA A 365 6.64 5.42 14.80
CA ALA A 365 5.55 6.36 14.60
C ALA A 365 5.46 7.36 15.77
N PRO A 366 5.04 8.60 15.53
CA PRO A 366 4.95 9.60 16.60
C PRO A 366 3.76 9.33 17.51
N SER A 367 3.91 9.60 18.80
CA SER A 367 2.75 9.80 19.68
C SER A 367 1.94 11.00 19.22
N ARG A 368 0.65 11.04 19.58
CA ARG A 368 -0.23 12.14 19.15
C ARG A 368 0.30 13.48 19.67
N ASN A 369 0.47 14.46 18.76
CA ASN A 369 0.97 15.79 19.04
C ASN A 369 2.42 15.85 19.57
N GLU A 370 3.22 14.81 19.33
CA GLU A 370 4.58 14.71 19.85
C GLU A 370 5.50 15.86 19.42
N HIS A 371 5.29 16.36 18.20
CA HIS A 371 6.20 17.33 17.60
C HIS A 371 5.66 18.77 17.63
N PHE A 372 4.77 19.05 18.60
CA PHE A 372 4.16 20.38 18.74
C PHE A 372 5.20 21.50 18.83
N ASP A 373 6.13 21.40 19.77
CA ASP A 373 7.14 22.46 19.99
C ASP A 373 8.10 22.61 18.81
N GLU A 374 8.47 21.49 18.16
CA GLU A 374 9.34 21.50 16.99
C GLU A 374 8.66 22.19 15.80
N ILE A 375 7.37 21.92 15.59
CA ILE A 375 6.61 22.44 14.45
C ILE A 375 6.18 23.87 14.73
N VAL A 376 5.54 24.12 15.85
CA VAL A 376 4.91 25.43 16.14
C VAL A 376 5.96 26.47 16.56
N GLY A 377 6.81 26.11 17.51
CA GLY A 377 7.91 26.95 17.96
C GLY A 377 9.10 27.00 17.01
N GLY A 378 9.49 25.83 16.46
CA GLY A 378 10.66 25.70 15.61
C GLY A 378 10.38 26.07 14.15
N ASP A 379 9.56 25.31 13.44
CA ASP A 379 9.34 25.49 11.98
C ASP A 379 8.57 26.77 11.66
N LEU A 380 7.54 27.10 12.46
CA LEU A 380 6.72 28.31 12.28
C LEU A 380 7.31 29.54 13.00
N GLY A 381 8.20 29.33 13.96
CA GLY A 381 8.83 30.42 14.70
C GLY A 381 7.88 31.22 15.60
N TYR A 382 6.79 30.62 16.06
CA TYR A 382 5.85 31.30 16.95
C TYR A 382 6.45 31.48 18.33
N ASP A 383 6.32 32.67 18.89
CA ASP A 383 6.70 32.94 20.26
C ASP A 383 5.68 32.42 21.29
N ALA A 384 6.05 32.45 22.54
CA ALA A 384 5.21 31.95 23.63
C ALA A 384 3.87 32.68 23.76
N GLU A 385 3.80 33.96 23.43
CA GLU A 385 2.57 34.76 23.49
C GLU A 385 1.60 34.32 22.38
N ARG A 386 2.10 34.15 21.15
CA ARG A 386 1.31 33.65 20.02
C ARG A 386 0.82 32.23 20.26
N ILE A 387 1.66 31.35 20.79
CA ILE A 387 1.29 29.96 21.15
C ILE A 387 0.18 29.96 22.21
N ALA A 388 0.32 30.77 23.27
CA ALA A 388 -0.69 30.86 24.32
C ALA A 388 -2.04 31.37 23.79
N GLN A 389 -2.01 32.36 22.89
CA GLN A 389 -3.22 32.86 22.21
C GLN A 389 -3.91 31.75 21.40
N LEU A 390 -3.17 31.03 20.55
CA LEU A 390 -3.72 29.96 19.70
C LEU A 390 -4.29 28.81 20.52
N LEU A 391 -3.64 28.46 21.65
CA LEU A 391 -4.17 27.47 22.60
C LEU A 391 -5.49 27.93 23.21
N ALA A 392 -5.58 29.21 23.63
CA ALA A 392 -6.80 29.78 24.20
C ALA A 392 -7.95 29.86 23.16
N GLU A 393 -7.61 30.08 21.89
CA GLU A 393 -8.55 30.12 20.76
C GLU A 393 -8.95 28.70 20.30
N GLY A 394 -8.36 27.62 20.85
CA GLY A 394 -8.71 26.23 20.57
C GLY A 394 -8.12 25.68 19.26
N ALA A 395 -7.08 26.30 18.71
CA ALA A 395 -6.45 25.86 17.46
C ALA A 395 -5.97 24.40 17.51
N PHE A 396 -5.50 23.94 18.66
CA PHE A 396 -4.92 22.60 18.90
C PHE A 396 -5.86 21.67 19.67
N GLY A 397 -7.16 22.04 19.74
CA GLY A 397 -8.19 21.32 20.49
C GLY A 397 -8.30 21.77 21.96
N PRO A 398 -9.17 21.12 22.73
CA PRO A 398 -9.35 21.46 24.13
C PRO A 398 -8.06 21.24 24.91
N ALA A 399 -7.71 22.18 25.78
CA ALA A 399 -6.60 21.98 26.72
C ALA A 399 -6.79 20.64 27.46
N LYS A 400 -5.74 19.81 27.52
CA LYS A 400 -5.80 18.60 28.38
C LYS A 400 -6.16 19.07 29.79
N THR A 401 -7.37 18.80 30.24
CA THR A 401 -7.66 18.84 31.67
C THR A 401 -6.82 17.74 32.27
N GLU A 402 -5.84 18.09 33.11
CA GLU A 402 -5.12 17.12 33.92
C GLU A 402 -6.18 16.30 34.65
N SER A 403 -6.37 15.06 34.22
CA SER A 403 -7.20 14.11 34.95
C SER A 403 -6.44 13.77 36.24
N ALA A 404 -7.01 14.20 37.34
CA ALA A 404 -6.55 13.93 38.70
C ALA A 404 -6.43 12.42 38.99
#